data_07114aa2386a4dffc74ed6fa30c693b9
#
_entry.id   07114aa2386a4dffc74ed6fa30c693b9
#
_cell.length_a   1.000
_cell.length_b   1.000
_cell.length_c   1.000
_cell.angle_alpha   90.00
_cell.angle_beta   90.00
_cell.angle_gamma   90.00
#
_symmetry.space_group_name_H-M   'P 1'
#
loop_
_entity.id
_entity.type
_entity.pdbx_description
1 polymer ?
#
loop_
_entity_poly.entity_id
_entity_poly.type
_entity_poly.pdbx_seq_one_letter_code
_entity_poly.pdbx_strand_id
1 'polypeptide(L)'
;MAGCAGRIENDFFEVKVVDSENDEEVTIGEVGEIVVRPKHPGCFMAGYFRMPERTVEAWRSLWFHTGDAGRFDDQGRLFYIDRIKDSIRRRGENISAFEVEQVINGHPEVAESCVIGVRDEDAGGEEEVKACIVAGGNAPEYSSILDWCVERMPRYAVPRFLEYVSELDKTPTGKLRKQDLRDAGITDNTWDRESIGYVVPR
;
A
#
# COMPACT_ATOMS: atom_id res chain seq x y z
N MET A 1 14.43 -11.59 -6.80
CA MET A 1 13.24 -10.94 -7.38
C MET A 1 12.52 -10.25 -6.22
N ALA A 2 12.35 -8.95 -6.30
CA ALA A 2 11.65 -8.19 -5.27
C ALA A 2 10.18 -8.63 -5.16
N GLY A 3 9.63 -8.68 -3.94
CA GLY A 3 8.24 -9.05 -3.66
C GLY A 3 7.89 -10.54 -3.81
N CYS A 4 8.80 -11.40 -4.25
CA CYS A 4 8.52 -12.82 -4.41
C CYS A 4 8.46 -13.52 -3.03
N ALA A 5 7.27 -13.99 -2.66
CA ALA A 5 7.03 -14.77 -1.44
C ALA A 5 7.37 -16.27 -1.61
N GLY A 6 7.58 -16.71 -2.85
CA GLY A 6 7.91 -18.10 -3.15
C GLY A 6 6.74 -18.91 -3.70
N ARG A 7 6.82 -20.25 -3.57
CA ARG A 7 5.75 -21.17 -3.94
C ARG A 7 4.98 -21.60 -2.70
N ILE A 8 3.69 -21.89 -2.90
CA ILE A 8 2.81 -22.32 -1.82
C ILE A 8 3.14 -23.77 -1.41
N GLU A 9 3.15 -24.02 -0.10
CA GLU A 9 3.21 -25.36 0.47
C GLU A 9 1.81 -25.99 0.39
N ASN A 10 1.54 -26.65 -0.71
CA ASN A 10 0.22 -27.18 -1.06
C ASN A 10 -0.28 -28.30 -0.16
N ASP A 11 0.57 -28.90 0.65
CA ASP A 11 0.14 -29.97 1.58
C ASP A 11 -0.66 -29.40 2.75
N PHE A 12 -0.38 -28.17 3.17
CA PHE A 12 -1.02 -27.54 4.33
C PHE A 12 -2.09 -26.50 3.98
N PHE A 13 -1.92 -25.77 2.85
CA PHE A 13 -2.79 -24.67 2.51
C PHE A 13 -3.23 -24.70 1.05
N GLU A 14 -4.43 -24.20 0.82
CA GLU A 14 -4.83 -23.68 -0.48
C GLU A 14 -4.70 -22.17 -0.45
N VAL A 15 -4.16 -21.62 -1.52
CA VAL A 15 -4.01 -20.15 -1.68
C VAL A 15 -4.52 -19.77 -3.05
N LYS A 16 -5.30 -18.70 -3.09
CA LYS A 16 -5.80 -18.09 -4.31
C LYS A 16 -5.53 -16.59 -4.27
N VAL A 17 -5.59 -15.98 -5.44
CA VAL A 17 -5.68 -14.54 -5.61
C VAL A 17 -7.05 -14.26 -6.22
N VAL A 18 -7.85 -13.44 -5.54
CA VAL A 18 -9.24 -13.16 -5.91
C VAL A 18 -9.47 -11.66 -6.05
N ASP A 19 -10.46 -11.29 -6.84
CA ASP A 19 -10.98 -9.93 -6.85
C ASP A 19 -11.64 -9.63 -5.51
N SER A 20 -11.28 -8.52 -4.87
CA SER A 20 -11.73 -8.16 -3.51
C SER A 20 -13.21 -7.77 -3.41
N GLU A 21 -13.88 -7.49 -4.55
CA GLU A 21 -15.28 -7.08 -4.59
C GLU A 21 -16.23 -8.26 -4.74
N ASN A 22 -15.84 -9.30 -5.51
CA ASN A 22 -16.72 -10.41 -5.85
C ASN A 22 -16.21 -11.80 -5.43
N ASP A 23 -14.99 -11.89 -4.87
CA ASP A 23 -14.28 -13.12 -4.45
C ASP A 23 -14.03 -14.12 -5.62
N GLU A 24 -14.12 -13.67 -6.89
CA GLU A 24 -13.77 -14.49 -8.05
C GLU A 24 -12.25 -14.56 -8.24
N GLU A 25 -11.76 -15.75 -8.63
CA GLU A 25 -10.32 -15.96 -8.86
C GLU A 25 -9.86 -15.15 -10.08
N VAL A 26 -8.83 -14.31 -9.90
CA VAL A 26 -8.27 -13.49 -10.99
C VAL A 26 -7.36 -14.33 -11.91
N THR A 27 -7.12 -13.83 -13.11
CA THR A 27 -6.23 -14.46 -14.07
C THR A 27 -4.77 -14.40 -13.60
N ILE A 28 -3.95 -15.40 -13.99
CA ILE A 28 -2.51 -15.40 -13.70
C ILE A 28 -1.86 -14.11 -14.20
N GLY A 29 -1.14 -13.44 -13.31
CA GLY A 29 -0.49 -12.16 -13.57
C GLY A 29 -1.29 -10.95 -13.09
N GLU A 30 -2.61 -11.08 -12.93
CA GLU A 30 -3.46 -10.03 -12.37
C GLU A 30 -3.32 -9.93 -10.85
N VAL A 31 -3.50 -8.73 -10.34
CA VAL A 31 -3.41 -8.40 -8.91
C VAL A 31 -4.79 -8.52 -8.27
N GLY A 32 -4.84 -9.20 -7.12
CA GLY A 32 -6.04 -9.34 -6.31
C GLY A 32 -5.70 -9.59 -4.86
N GLU A 33 -6.71 -9.91 -4.04
CA GLU A 33 -6.53 -10.29 -2.64
C GLU A 33 -6.00 -11.71 -2.52
N ILE A 34 -4.98 -11.89 -1.70
CA ILE A 34 -4.49 -13.20 -1.32
C ILE A 34 -5.46 -13.80 -0.30
N VAL A 35 -6.09 -14.93 -0.64
CA VAL A 35 -6.96 -15.66 0.28
C VAL A 35 -6.39 -17.05 0.56
N VAL A 36 -6.58 -17.51 1.79
CA VAL A 36 -5.96 -18.76 2.27
C VAL A 36 -7.01 -19.66 2.90
N ARG A 37 -6.92 -20.97 2.63
CA ARG A 37 -7.72 -21.98 3.28
C ARG A 37 -6.86 -23.13 3.80
N PRO A 38 -6.93 -23.49 5.10
CA PRO A 38 -6.19 -24.63 5.64
C PRO A 38 -6.81 -25.95 5.14
N LYS A 39 -5.95 -26.92 4.84
CA LYS A 39 -6.35 -28.29 4.47
C LYS A 39 -6.47 -29.21 5.68
N HIS A 40 -5.85 -28.87 6.80
CA HIS A 40 -5.84 -29.69 8.00
C HIS A 40 -6.35 -28.92 9.22
N PRO A 41 -7.08 -29.59 10.15
CA PRO A 41 -7.46 -28.97 11.41
C PRO A 41 -6.24 -28.50 12.21
N GLY A 42 -6.36 -27.33 12.84
CA GLY A 42 -5.31 -26.78 13.70
C GLY A 42 -4.15 -26.11 12.98
N CYS A 43 -4.12 -26.06 11.63
CA CYS A 43 -3.08 -25.38 10.88
C CYS A 43 -3.28 -23.85 10.79
N PHE A 44 -4.37 -23.34 11.33
CA PHE A 44 -4.70 -21.91 11.23
C PHE A 44 -5.22 -21.37 12.56
N MET A 45 -5.33 -20.04 12.67
CA MET A 45 -5.85 -19.40 13.87
C MET A 45 -7.30 -19.76 14.14
N ALA A 46 -7.68 -19.84 15.42
CA ALA A 46 -9.07 -20.02 15.82
C ALA A 46 -9.92 -18.74 15.61
N GLY A 47 -9.27 -17.59 15.51
CA GLY A 47 -9.90 -16.28 15.33
C GLY A 47 -9.07 -15.17 15.96
N TYR A 48 -9.52 -13.93 15.80
CA TYR A 48 -8.93 -12.76 16.45
C TYR A 48 -9.37 -12.70 17.92
N PHE A 49 -8.39 -12.48 18.82
CA PHE A 49 -8.66 -12.46 20.25
C PHE A 49 -9.63 -11.33 20.62
N ARG A 50 -10.76 -11.71 21.22
CA ARG A 50 -11.86 -10.80 21.63
C ARG A 50 -12.44 -9.94 20.52
N MET A 51 -12.33 -10.40 19.24
CA MET A 51 -12.86 -9.70 18.06
C MET A 51 -13.64 -10.69 17.17
N PRO A 52 -14.78 -11.22 17.63
CA PRO A 52 -15.54 -12.22 16.87
C PRO A 52 -16.06 -11.67 15.54
N GLU A 53 -16.50 -10.41 15.50
CA GLU A 53 -17.03 -9.79 14.27
C GLU A 53 -15.92 -9.71 13.20
N ARG A 54 -14.71 -9.30 13.58
CA ARG A 54 -13.56 -9.28 12.67
C ARG A 54 -13.15 -10.68 12.22
N THR A 55 -13.35 -11.67 13.06
CA THR A 55 -13.09 -13.06 12.68
C THR A 55 -14.05 -13.51 11.61
N VAL A 56 -15.36 -13.22 11.77
CA VAL A 56 -16.38 -13.55 10.76
C VAL A 56 -16.11 -12.81 9.44
N GLU A 57 -15.79 -11.53 9.50
CA GLU A 57 -15.46 -10.71 8.33
C GLU A 57 -14.25 -11.28 7.56
N ALA A 58 -13.20 -11.68 8.29
CA ALA A 58 -11.99 -12.23 7.68
C ALA A 58 -12.20 -13.64 7.08
N TRP A 59 -13.21 -14.39 7.55
CA TRP A 59 -13.55 -15.75 7.10
C TRP A 59 -14.81 -15.76 6.22
N ARG A 60 -14.89 -14.89 5.23
CA ARG A 60 -15.99 -14.90 4.26
C ARG A 60 -15.75 -15.91 3.15
N SER A 61 -16.82 -16.40 2.52
CA SER A 61 -16.78 -17.35 1.39
C SER A 61 -15.96 -18.62 1.64
N LEU A 62 -15.81 -19.04 2.93
CA LEU A 62 -14.99 -20.18 3.37
C LEU A 62 -13.47 -20.03 3.12
N TRP A 63 -13.00 -18.80 2.93
CA TRP A 63 -11.60 -18.43 2.80
C TRP A 63 -11.22 -17.40 3.84
N PHE A 64 -9.98 -17.47 4.31
CA PHE A 64 -9.41 -16.41 5.12
C PHE A 64 -8.87 -15.31 4.21
N HIS A 65 -9.48 -14.14 4.31
CA HIS A 65 -9.09 -12.93 3.62
C HIS A 65 -7.95 -12.25 4.36
N THR A 66 -6.76 -12.26 3.75
CA THR A 66 -5.56 -11.76 4.41
C THR A 66 -5.51 -10.22 4.46
N GLY A 67 -6.22 -9.55 3.55
CA GLY A 67 -6.11 -8.13 3.31
C GLY A 67 -4.81 -7.74 2.62
N ASP A 68 -4.06 -8.72 2.11
CA ASP A 68 -2.82 -8.51 1.36
C ASP A 68 -3.10 -8.66 -0.14
N ALA A 69 -2.62 -7.71 -0.94
CA ALA A 69 -2.63 -7.78 -2.39
C ALA A 69 -1.45 -8.58 -2.92
N GLY A 70 -1.69 -9.41 -3.93
CA GLY A 70 -0.66 -10.18 -4.59
C GLY A 70 -1.07 -10.70 -5.95
N ARG A 71 -0.17 -11.43 -6.60
CA ARG A 71 -0.43 -12.11 -7.86
C ARG A 71 0.39 -13.37 -7.98
N PHE A 72 -0.09 -14.33 -8.75
CA PHE A 72 0.73 -15.46 -9.20
C PHE A 72 1.38 -15.15 -10.55
N ASP A 73 2.58 -15.65 -10.75
CA ASP A 73 3.18 -15.69 -12.07
C ASP A 73 2.89 -17.04 -12.78
N ASP A 74 3.33 -17.14 -14.04
CA ASP A 74 3.19 -18.32 -14.89
C ASP A 74 3.95 -19.56 -14.35
N GLN A 75 4.85 -19.38 -13.38
CA GLN A 75 5.58 -20.45 -12.70
C GLN A 75 4.94 -20.86 -11.36
N GLY A 76 3.78 -20.31 -11.01
CA GLY A 76 3.06 -20.57 -9.76
C GLY A 76 3.76 -19.98 -8.52
N ARG A 77 4.56 -18.91 -8.69
CA ARG A 77 5.15 -18.18 -7.58
C ARG A 77 4.23 -17.04 -7.17
N LEU A 78 4.00 -16.90 -5.87
CA LEU A 78 3.26 -15.80 -5.28
C LEU A 78 4.17 -14.58 -5.12
N PHE A 79 3.68 -13.43 -5.55
CA PHE A 79 4.28 -12.13 -5.31
C PHE A 79 3.35 -11.33 -4.41
N TYR A 80 3.87 -10.87 -3.29
CA TYR A 80 3.24 -9.88 -2.44
C TYR A 80 3.46 -8.50 -3.04
N ILE A 81 2.43 -7.67 -3.02
CA ILE A 81 2.46 -6.30 -3.56
C ILE A 81 2.34 -5.29 -2.42
N ASP A 82 1.20 -5.28 -1.72
CA ASP A 82 0.93 -4.36 -0.62
C ASP A 82 -0.28 -4.85 0.20
N ARG A 83 -0.69 -4.10 1.22
CA ARG A 83 -2.01 -4.23 1.85
C ARG A 83 -3.08 -3.64 0.94
N ILE A 84 -4.23 -4.33 0.79
CA ILE A 84 -5.35 -3.81 -0.02
C ILE A 84 -5.77 -2.42 0.45
N LYS A 85 -5.90 -2.23 1.76
CA LYS A 85 -6.25 -0.94 2.35
C LYS A 85 -5.17 0.14 2.24
N ASP A 86 -3.94 -0.23 1.86
CA ASP A 86 -2.81 0.68 1.67
C ASP A 86 -2.56 0.94 0.18
N SER A 87 -3.24 0.22 -0.72
CA SER A 87 -3.30 0.52 -2.15
C SER A 87 -4.10 1.80 -2.37
N ILE A 88 -3.55 2.70 -3.16
CA ILE A 88 -4.16 4.01 -3.47
C ILE A 88 -4.77 3.91 -4.86
N ARG A 89 -6.08 4.14 -4.98
CA ARG A 89 -6.77 4.10 -6.26
C ARG A 89 -6.87 5.49 -6.86
N ARG A 90 -6.04 5.74 -7.87
CA ARG A 90 -5.96 7.03 -8.54
C ARG A 90 -6.21 6.90 -10.04
N ARG A 91 -7.27 7.54 -10.56
CA ARG A 91 -7.61 7.60 -12.01
C ARG A 91 -7.62 6.23 -12.69
N GLY A 92 -8.14 5.22 -11.97
CA GLY A 92 -8.20 3.84 -12.47
C GLY A 92 -6.94 3.01 -12.26
N GLU A 93 -5.85 3.60 -11.76
CA GLU A 93 -4.60 2.90 -11.43
C GLU A 93 -4.56 2.53 -9.95
N ASN A 94 -4.08 1.32 -9.66
CA ASN A 94 -3.78 0.88 -8.30
C ASN A 94 -2.30 1.12 -8.00
N ILE A 95 -2.03 2.01 -7.04
CA ILE A 95 -0.68 2.43 -6.65
C ILE A 95 -0.34 1.77 -5.32
N SER A 96 0.77 1.04 -5.27
CA SER A 96 1.30 0.50 -4.02
C SER A 96 1.97 1.61 -3.22
N ALA A 97 1.41 1.92 -2.04
CA ALA A 97 2.02 2.87 -1.12
C ALA A 97 3.44 2.43 -0.74
N PHE A 98 3.66 1.13 -0.57
CA PHE A 98 4.97 0.56 -0.25
C PHE A 98 6.01 0.81 -1.36
N GLU A 99 5.65 0.63 -2.63
CA GLU A 99 6.57 0.89 -3.74
C GLU A 99 6.97 2.37 -3.82
N VAL A 100 6.01 3.27 -3.60
CA VAL A 100 6.28 4.72 -3.55
C VAL A 100 7.19 5.05 -2.36
N GLU A 101 6.92 4.49 -1.17
CA GLU A 101 7.79 4.64 0.02
C GLU A 101 9.22 4.16 -0.25
N GLN A 102 9.39 3.02 -0.92
CA GLN A 102 10.72 2.49 -1.26
C GLN A 102 11.52 3.46 -2.12
N VAL A 103 10.88 4.10 -3.09
CA VAL A 103 11.54 5.10 -3.94
C VAL A 103 11.90 6.35 -3.15
N ILE A 104 10.97 6.90 -2.35
CA ILE A 104 11.21 8.11 -1.55
C ILE A 104 12.29 7.85 -0.49
N ASN A 105 12.26 6.71 0.19
CA ASN A 105 13.26 6.32 1.19
C ASN A 105 14.66 6.08 0.58
N GLY A 106 14.75 5.89 -0.73
CA GLY A 106 16.03 5.86 -1.46
C GLY A 106 16.70 7.23 -1.63
N HIS A 107 15.99 8.33 -1.37
CA HIS A 107 16.55 9.68 -1.46
C HIS A 107 17.53 9.92 -0.29
N PRO A 108 18.76 10.43 -0.54
CA PRO A 108 19.82 10.50 0.47
C PRO A 108 19.50 11.41 1.67
N GLU A 109 18.58 12.36 1.52
CA GLU A 109 18.19 13.31 2.56
C GLU A 109 16.88 12.92 3.26
N VAL A 110 16.27 11.77 2.93
CA VAL A 110 15.09 11.22 3.58
C VAL A 110 15.48 10.15 4.59
N ALA A 111 15.02 10.29 5.83
CA ALA A 111 15.21 9.28 6.86
C ALA A 111 14.15 8.17 6.75
N GLU A 112 12.89 8.57 6.58
CA GLU A 112 11.75 7.66 6.49
C GLU A 112 10.57 8.38 5.81
N SER A 113 9.72 7.63 5.12
CA SER A 113 8.47 8.16 4.57
C SER A 113 7.31 7.22 4.82
N CYS A 114 6.11 7.79 4.82
CA CYS A 114 4.84 7.09 4.87
C CYS A 114 3.93 7.62 3.78
N VAL A 115 3.46 6.74 2.92
CA VAL A 115 2.60 7.10 1.78
C VAL A 115 1.18 6.61 2.04
N ILE A 116 0.22 7.49 1.78
CA ILE A 116 -1.21 7.25 1.96
C ILE A 116 -2.01 7.80 0.78
N GLY A 117 -3.19 7.25 0.56
CA GLY A 117 -4.23 7.88 -0.25
C GLY A 117 -4.96 8.92 0.57
N VAL A 118 -5.18 10.09 -0.01
CA VAL A 118 -6.02 11.15 0.56
C VAL A 118 -7.07 11.54 -0.46
N ARG A 119 -8.32 11.76 0.01
CA ARG A 119 -9.38 12.23 -0.88
C ARG A 119 -9.25 13.73 -1.05
N ASP A 120 -9.25 14.17 -2.29
CA ASP A 120 -9.34 15.57 -2.67
C ASP A 120 -10.76 15.85 -3.15
N GLU A 121 -11.54 16.59 -2.34
CA GLU A 121 -12.92 16.95 -2.67
C GLU A 121 -12.99 17.83 -3.94
N ASP A 122 -11.97 18.64 -4.19
CA ASP A 122 -11.85 19.49 -5.37
C ASP A 122 -11.53 18.69 -6.66
N ALA A 123 -10.94 17.49 -6.53
CA ALA A 123 -10.63 16.59 -7.64
C ALA A 123 -11.72 15.54 -7.90
N GLY A 124 -12.94 15.72 -7.39
CA GLY A 124 -14.07 14.82 -7.64
C GLY A 124 -14.12 13.59 -6.74
N GLY A 125 -13.40 13.60 -5.60
CA GLY A 125 -13.46 12.57 -4.57
C GLY A 125 -12.61 11.31 -4.85
N GLU A 126 -11.80 11.32 -5.90
CA GLU A 126 -10.78 10.30 -6.13
C GLU A 126 -9.63 10.44 -5.12
N GLU A 127 -8.91 9.34 -4.90
CA GLU A 127 -7.71 9.39 -4.07
C GLU A 127 -6.53 9.98 -4.83
N GLU A 128 -5.74 10.79 -4.12
CA GLU A 128 -4.46 11.31 -4.56
C GLU A 128 -3.34 10.81 -3.63
N VAL A 129 -2.13 10.69 -4.18
CA VAL A 129 -0.98 10.21 -3.42
C VAL A 129 -0.42 11.32 -2.55
N LYS A 130 -0.40 11.10 -1.22
CA LYS A 130 0.27 11.95 -0.23
C LYS A 130 1.44 11.21 0.40
N ALA A 131 2.61 11.85 0.45
CA ALA A 131 3.78 11.34 1.16
C ALA A 131 4.10 12.24 2.38
N CYS A 132 4.09 11.64 3.57
CA CYS A 132 4.59 12.24 4.81
C CYS A 132 6.05 11.81 4.99
N ILE A 133 6.97 12.77 5.14
CA ILE A 133 8.41 12.55 5.03
C ILE A 133 9.11 13.04 6.29
N VAL A 134 9.94 12.20 6.88
CA VAL A 134 10.92 12.58 7.91
C VAL A 134 12.25 12.83 7.22
N ALA A 135 12.78 14.05 7.34
CA ALA A 135 14.07 14.39 6.76
C ALA A 135 15.22 13.77 7.57
N GLY A 136 16.28 13.34 6.88
CA GLY A 136 17.50 12.80 7.49
C GLY A 136 18.42 13.84 8.11
N GLY A 137 18.08 15.14 7.96
CA GLY A 137 18.83 16.30 8.42
C GLY A 137 18.06 17.56 8.05
N ASN A 138 18.65 18.45 7.25
CA ASN A 138 17.91 19.55 6.66
C ASN A 138 16.91 19.00 5.65
N ALA A 139 15.66 19.45 5.72
CA ALA A 139 14.63 19.04 4.77
C ALA A 139 15.01 19.55 3.36
N PRO A 140 15.11 18.66 2.34
CA PRO A 140 15.33 19.07 0.97
C PRO A 140 14.12 19.85 0.43
N GLU A 141 14.31 20.57 -0.66
CA GLU A 141 13.20 21.17 -1.39
C GLU A 141 12.23 20.08 -1.88
N TYR A 142 10.93 20.31 -1.82
CA TYR A 142 9.95 19.35 -2.29
C TYR A 142 10.13 18.96 -3.77
N SER A 143 10.58 19.91 -4.58
CA SER A 143 10.94 19.65 -5.99
C SER A 143 12.02 18.59 -6.15
N SER A 144 13.03 18.58 -5.28
CA SER A 144 14.09 17.56 -5.28
C SER A 144 13.54 16.15 -5.04
N ILE A 145 12.59 16.02 -4.10
CA ILE A 145 11.91 14.74 -3.86
C ILE A 145 11.09 14.30 -5.09
N LEU A 146 10.38 15.24 -5.72
CA LEU A 146 9.59 14.92 -6.91
C LEU A 146 10.46 14.53 -8.10
N ASP A 147 11.55 15.25 -8.34
CA ASP A 147 12.49 14.94 -9.44
C ASP A 147 13.12 13.56 -9.24
N TRP A 148 13.45 13.20 -7.99
CA TRP A 148 13.90 11.85 -7.65
C TRP A 148 12.86 10.78 -7.96
N CYS A 149 11.58 11.04 -7.64
CA CYS A 149 10.45 10.13 -7.90
C CYS A 149 10.20 9.98 -9.39
N VAL A 150 10.20 11.08 -10.15
CA VAL A 150 9.93 11.09 -11.61
C VAL A 150 10.87 10.18 -12.39
N GLU A 151 12.13 10.09 -11.98
CA GLU A 151 13.12 9.23 -12.63
C GLU A 151 12.95 7.74 -12.31
N ARG A 152 12.20 7.38 -11.23
CA ARG A 152 12.24 6.05 -10.63
C ARG A 152 10.90 5.36 -10.50
N MET A 153 9.79 6.06 -10.77
CA MET A 153 8.45 5.47 -10.70
C MET A 153 7.55 5.95 -11.84
N PRO A 154 6.46 5.23 -12.14
CA PRO A 154 5.47 5.69 -13.11
C PRO A 154 4.85 7.04 -12.70
N ARG A 155 4.52 7.86 -13.68
CA ARG A 155 3.99 9.23 -13.48
C ARG A 155 2.73 9.28 -12.62
N TYR A 156 1.85 8.29 -12.77
CA TYR A 156 0.63 8.21 -11.98
C TYR A 156 0.90 7.96 -10.49
N ALA A 157 2.06 7.37 -10.15
CA ALA A 157 2.46 7.07 -8.78
C ALA A 157 3.22 8.23 -8.10
N VAL A 158 3.69 9.22 -8.87
CA VAL A 158 4.39 10.39 -8.30
C VAL A 158 3.45 11.17 -7.39
N PRO A 159 3.81 11.41 -6.11
CA PRO A 159 2.96 12.08 -5.15
C PRO A 159 2.50 13.45 -5.63
N ARG A 160 1.22 13.78 -5.40
CA ARG A 160 0.72 15.16 -5.54
C ARG A 160 1.02 15.95 -4.29
N PHE A 161 0.78 15.35 -3.14
CA PHE A 161 0.92 16.01 -1.84
C PHE A 161 2.15 15.53 -1.11
N LEU A 162 2.92 16.47 -0.55
CA LEU A 162 4.09 16.20 0.28
C LEU A 162 3.96 16.96 1.60
N GLU A 163 4.40 16.37 2.70
CA GLU A 163 4.41 17.00 4.01
C GLU A 163 5.61 16.54 4.80
N TYR A 164 6.41 17.49 5.33
CA TYR A 164 7.44 17.16 6.29
C TYR A 164 6.86 17.02 7.69
N VAL A 165 7.16 15.89 8.33
CA VAL A 165 6.78 15.59 9.71
C VAL A 165 8.02 15.35 10.56
N SER A 166 7.92 15.62 11.86
CA SER A 166 9.05 15.42 12.79
C SER A 166 9.31 13.92 13.04
N GLU A 167 8.25 13.12 13.07
CA GLU A 167 8.31 11.67 13.29
C GLU A 167 7.08 10.99 12.68
N LEU A 168 7.18 9.69 12.47
CA LEU A 168 6.08 8.84 12.05
C LEU A 168 5.71 7.87 13.18
N ASP A 169 4.45 7.90 13.59
CA ASP A 169 3.95 7.04 14.65
C ASP A 169 4.05 5.56 14.28
N LYS A 170 4.55 4.75 15.21
CA LYS A 170 4.73 3.31 15.04
C LYS A 170 3.99 2.52 16.11
N THR A 171 3.55 1.34 15.73
CA THR A 171 3.07 0.33 16.68
C THR A 171 4.23 -0.17 17.54
N PRO A 172 3.97 -0.83 18.70
CA PRO A 172 5.03 -1.46 19.50
C PRO A 172 5.89 -2.48 18.73
N THR A 173 5.39 -2.97 17.60
CA THR A 173 6.10 -3.89 16.70
C THR A 173 6.86 -3.17 15.56
N GLY A 174 6.94 -1.84 15.60
CA GLY A 174 7.68 -1.01 14.64
C GLY A 174 6.97 -0.74 13.31
N LYS A 175 5.68 -1.12 13.15
CA LYS A 175 4.91 -0.83 11.94
C LYS A 175 4.32 0.58 11.98
N LEU A 176 4.37 1.29 10.85
CA LEU A 176 3.77 2.62 10.69
C LEU A 176 2.25 2.61 10.94
N ARG A 177 1.75 3.60 11.66
CA ARG A 177 0.33 3.82 11.94
C ARG A 177 -0.29 4.74 10.90
N LYS A 178 -0.51 4.18 9.70
CA LYS A 178 -1.05 4.94 8.56
C LYS A 178 -2.44 5.52 8.79
N GLN A 179 -3.22 4.93 9.71
CA GLN A 179 -4.60 5.38 9.95
C GLN A 179 -4.67 6.81 10.46
N ASP A 180 -3.81 7.18 11.41
CA ASP A 180 -3.81 8.53 11.98
C ASP A 180 -3.48 9.60 10.93
N LEU A 181 -2.58 9.26 9.97
CA LEU A 181 -2.25 10.14 8.84
C LEU A 181 -3.40 10.26 7.84
N ARG A 182 -4.13 9.15 7.58
CA ARG A 182 -5.32 9.18 6.71
C ARG A 182 -6.44 10.01 7.32
N ASP A 183 -6.66 9.89 8.63
CA ASP A 183 -7.68 10.65 9.35
C ASP A 183 -7.35 12.15 9.37
N ALA A 184 -6.06 12.51 9.41
CA ALA A 184 -5.60 13.89 9.27
C ALA A 184 -5.76 14.43 7.84
N GLY A 185 -5.68 13.57 6.81
CA GLY A 185 -5.89 13.94 5.42
C GLY A 185 -4.92 15.02 4.89
N ILE A 186 -5.45 16.01 4.19
CA ILE A 186 -4.72 17.19 3.73
C ILE A 186 -4.75 18.23 4.84
N THR A 187 -3.57 18.63 5.34
CA THR A 187 -3.41 19.60 6.44
C THR A 187 -2.91 20.96 5.92
N ASP A 188 -2.89 21.98 6.76
CA ASP A 188 -2.33 23.30 6.42
C ASP A 188 -0.81 23.24 6.11
N ASN A 189 -0.12 22.18 6.55
CA ASN A 189 1.30 21.97 6.27
C ASN A 189 1.54 21.12 5.01
N THR A 190 0.48 20.62 4.40
CA THR A 190 0.57 19.82 3.19
C THR A 190 0.91 20.71 1.99
N TRP A 191 2.03 20.43 1.35
CA TRP A 191 2.43 21.09 0.12
C TRP A 191 1.82 20.37 -1.08
N ASP A 192 1.18 21.11 -1.99
CA ASP A 192 0.59 20.60 -3.23
C ASP A 192 1.44 21.03 -4.43
N ARG A 193 1.98 20.08 -5.19
CA ARG A 193 2.75 20.36 -6.41
C ARG A 193 1.96 21.13 -7.47
N GLU A 194 0.63 20.92 -7.54
CA GLU A 194 -0.20 21.56 -8.54
C GLU A 194 -0.40 23.05 -8.23
N SER A 195 -0.38 23.42 -6.94
CA SER A 195 -0.51 24.84 -6.50
C SER A 195 0.62 25.74 -7.00
N ILE A 196 1.81 25.17 -7.23
CA ILE A 196 2.97 25.89 -7.76
C ILE A 196 3.22 25.64 -9.26
N GLY A 197 2.31 24.90 -9.93
CA GLY A 197 2.45 24.56 -11.34
C GLY A 197 3.56 23.54 -11.66
N TYR A 198 3.98 22.71 -10.68
CA TYR A 198 4.91 21.63 -10.97
C TYR A 198 4.23 20.56 -11.81
N VAL A 199 4.71 20.39 -13.04
CA VAL A 199 4.20 19.39 -13.99
C VAL A 199 5.17 18.22 -14.06
N VAL A 200 4.67 17.00 -13.76
CA VAL A 200 5.46 15.78 -13.95
C VAL A 200 5.80 15.64 -15.43
N PRO A 201 7.08 15.60 -15.82
CA PRO A 201 7.53 15.52 -17.21
C PRO A 201 6.93 14.34 -17.96
N ARG A 202 6.77 14.46 -19.30
CA ARG A 202 6.20 13.39 -20.16
C ARG A 202 7.19 12.27 -20.40
#